data_c59258b48aa5774c4e52bfdf72ab1a15
#
_entry.id   c59258b48aa5774c4e52bfdf72ab1a15
#
_cell.length_a   1.000
_cell.length_b   1.000
_cell.length_c   1.000
_cell.angle_alpha   90.00
_cell.angle_beta   90.00
_cell.angle_gamma   90.00
#
_symmetry.space_group_name_H-M   'P 1'
#
loop_
_entity.id
_entity.type
_entity.pdbx_description
1 polymer ?
#
loop_
_entity_poly.entity_id
_entity_poly.type
_entity_poly.pdbx_seq_one_letter_code
_entity_poly.pdbx_strand_id
1 'polypeptide(L)'
;MARPIIGIISNIHVINDEYRVHGGGVINTSAVAEVSEGLPLLVPADPAYVSIEDLMDRCAGFVFTGARPNVHPEEYGEAATEAHGDFDRERDGLALPLIRALVERGQPFLGICRGFQEVNVAMGGSLYPEIRDLPGRDNHRMPPDGTIEEKFALRHEVTFSEGGPFERVMGARKVMTNTLHGQGIKDAGERIIVDGYAPDGTPEATYIDGAPGFTLSVQWHPEWNAAQDPVSRPLFKAFGAAVRDWADHGRARPVLRSA
;
A
#
# COMPACT_ATOMS: atom_id res chain seq x y z
N MET A 1 -9.14 11.23 -24.09
CA MET A 1 -9.06 9.77 -23.87
C MET A 1 -9.86 9.41 -22.61
N ALA A 2 -10.38 8.18 -22.50
CA ALA A 2 -11.01 7.73 -21.27
C ALA A 2 -9.98 7.62 -20.15
N ARG A 3 -10.36 7.94 -18.91
CA ARG A 3 -9.46 7.78 -17.76
C ARG A 3 -9.15 6.30 -17.55
N PRO A 4 -7.88 5.91 -17.28
CA PRO A 4 -7.53 4.52 -16.98
C PRO A 4 -8.20 4.07 -15.67
N ILE A 5 -8.64 2.82 -15.60
CA ILE A 5 -9.24 2.25 -14.41
C ILE A 5 -8.12 1.92 -13.41
N ILE A 6 -8.27 2.40 -12.19
CA ILE A 6 -7.42 2.06 -11.06
C ILE A 6 -8.24 1.27 -10.05
N GLY A 7 -7.87 0.00 -9.84
CA GLY A 7 -8.47 -0.87 -8.84
C GLY A 7 -8.04 -0.45 -7.44
N ILE A 8 -8.99 -0.16 -6.57
CA ILE A 8 -8.76 0.14 -5.14
C ILE A 8 -9.17 -1.10 -4.35
N ILE A 9 -8.19 -1.79 -3.78
CA ILE A 9 -8.44 -2.99 -2.99
C ILE A 9 -9.22 -2.59 -1.73
N SER A 10 -10.45 -3.12 -1.61
CA SER A 10 -11.36 -2.80 -0.51
C SER A 10 -11.02 -3.57 0.77
N ASN A 11 -11.70 -3.23 1.84
CA ASN A 11 -11.68 -3.94 3.12
C ASN A 11 -13.06 -4.54 3.39
N ILE A 12 -13.11 -5.58 4.24
CA ILE A 12 -14.36 -6.02 4.82
C ILE A 12 -14.64 -5.18 6.06
N HIS A 13 -15.83 -4.59 6.10
CA HIS A 13 -16.35 -3.89 7.26
C HIS A 13 -17.61 -4.59 7.75
N VAL A 14 -17.79 -4.65 9.06
CA VAL A 14 -19.01 -5.14 9.68
C VAL A 14 -19.80 -3.93 10.17
N ILE A 15 -20.99 -3.73 9.62
CA ILE A 15 -21.90 -2.65 10.00
C ILE A 15 -22.90 -3.20 11.02
N ASN A 16 -23.05 -2.51 12.15
CA ASN A 16 -23.94 -2.89 13.26
C ASN A 16 -23.70 -4.32 13.78
N ASP A 17 -22.44 -4.78 13.75
CA ASP A 17 -21.99 -6.10 14.22
C ASP A 17 -22.60 -7.32 13.48
N GLU A 18 -23.29 -7.10 12.36
CA GLU A 18 -23.97 -8.18 11.63
C GLU A 18 -23.85 -8.13 10.11
N TYR A 19 -23.71 -6.95 9.51
CA TYR A 19 -23.74 -6.81 8.06
C TYR A 19 -22.36 -6.58 7.46
N ARG A 20 -21.85 -7.58 6.73
CA ARG A 20 -20.54 -7.48 6.06
C ARG A 20 -20.65 -6.73 4.73
N VAL A 21 -19.76 -5.74 4.52
CA VAL A 21 -19.67 -4.98 3.27
C VAL A 21 -18.23 -4.88 2.82
N HIS A 22 -18.02 -4.91 1.51
CA HIS A 22 -16.76 -4.47 0.92
C HIS A 22 -16.77 -2.96 0.80
N GLY A 23 -15.80 -2.28 1.41
CA GLY A 23 -15.74 -0.82 1.44
C GLY A 23 -14.32 -0.28 1.34
N GLY A 24 -14.21 0.96 0.92
CA GLY A 24 -12.94 1.70 0.88
C GLY A 24 -13.17 3.15 1.30
N GLY A 25 -12.18 3.75 1.96
CA GLY A 25 -12.25 5.14 2.38
C GLY A 25 -12.40 6.09 1.20
N VAL A 26 -13.28 7.10 1.33
CA VAL A 26 -13.46 8.17 0.34
C VAL A 26 -12.14 8.85 0.00
N ILE A 27 -11.23 8.96 0.98
CA ILE A 27 -9.89 9.54 0.80
C ILE A 27 -9.07 8.82 -0.27
N ASN A 28 -9.17 7.49 -0.40
CA ASN A 28 -8.52 6.73 -1.45
C ASN A 28 -9.14 7.02 -2.82
N THR A 29 -10.49 7.10 -2.87
CA THR A 29 -11.23 7.36 -4.09
C THR A 29 -10.93 8.77 -4.63
N SER A 30 -10.91 9.79 -3.75
CA SER A 30 -10.56 11.16 -4.13
C SER A 30 -9.10 11.31 -4.55
N ALA A 31 -8.15 10.71 -3.84
CA ALA A 31 -6.74 10.73 -4.22
C ALA A 31 -6.50 10.13 -5.62
N VAL A 32 -7.15 9.01 -5.92
CA VAL A 32 -7.10 8.39 -7.27
C VAL A 32 -7.75 9.28 -8.33
N ALA A 33 -8.96 9.81 -8.06
CA ALA A 33 -9.71 10.57 -9.05
C ALA A 33 -9.12 11.95 -9.34
N GLU A 34 -8.67 12.66 -8.29
CA GLU A 34 -8.27 14.06 -8.35
C GLU A 34 -6.77 14.24 -8.60
N VAL A 35 -5.93 13.33 -8.10
CA VAL A 35 -4.47 13.48 -8.17
C VAL A 35 -3.85 12.51 -9.18
N SER A 36 -4.22 11.24 -9.15
CA SER A 36 -3.74 10.26 -10.15
C SER A 36 -4.48 10.37 -11.50
N GLU A 37 -5.61 11.09 -11.54
CA GLU A 37 -6.45 11.28 -12.74
C GLU A 37 -7.00 9.97 -13.33
N GLY A 38 -7.11 8.93 -12.48
CA GLY A 38 -7.70 7.64 -12.83
C GLY A 38 -9.21 7.57 -12.59
N LEU A 39 -9.85 6.53 -13.12
CA LEU A 39 -11.21 6.13 -12.75
C LEU A 39 -11.11 5.15 -11.56
N PRO A 40 -11.48 5.57 -10.32
CA PRO A 40 -11.41 4.68 -9.16
C PRO A 40 -12.49 3.59 -9.25
N LEU A 41 -12.10 2.34 -9.07
CA LEU A 41 -13.00 1.21 -8.98
C LEU A 41 -12.71 0.41 -7.71
N LEU A 42 -13.67 0.32 -6.79
CA LEU A 42 -13.53 -0.53 -5.61
C LEU A 42 -13.56 -2.00 -6.02
N VAL A 43 -12.53 -2.74 -5.63
CA VAL A 43 -12.40 -4.17 -5.89
C VAL A 43 -12.78 -4.94 -4.64
N PRO A 44 -13.78 -5.84 -4.69
CA PRO A 44 -14.03 -6.77 -3.58
C PRO A 44 -12.77 -7.57 -3.28
N ALA A 45 -12.27 -7.49 -2.05
CA ALA A 45 -11.02 -8.16 -1.67
C ALA A 45 -11.29 -9.61 -1.23
N ASP A 46 -11.89 -10.39 -2.10
CA ASP A 46 -12.24 -11.80 -1.84
C ASP A 46 -12.07 -12.61 -3.14
N PRO A 47 -11.16 -13.62 -3.16
CA PRO A 47 -10.92 -14.44 -4.35
C PRO A 47 -12.13 -15.30 -4.77
N ALA A 48 -13.17 -15.41 -3.94
CA ALA A 48 -14.41 -16.08 -4.30
C ALA A 48 -15.23 -15.30 -5.36
N TYR A 49 -15.03 -13.98 -5.46
CA TYR A 49 -15.82 -13.11 -6.34
C TYR A 49 -15.05 -12.55 -7.52
N VAL A 50 -13.72 -12.50 -7.45
CA VAL A 50 -12.89 -11.89 -8.49
C VAL A 50 -11.66 -12.74 -8.79
N SER A 51 -11.32 -12.87 -10.07
CA SER A 51 -10.06 -13.50 -10.47
C SER A 51 -8.96 -12.46 -10.66
N ILE A 52 -7.72 -12.84 -10.36
CA ILE A 52 -6.54 -11.98 -10.56
C ILE A 52 -6.40 -11.60 -12.04
N GLU A 53 -6.61 -12.55 -12.96
CA GLU A 53 -6.52 -12.31 -14.40
C GLU A 53 -7.55 -11.27 -14.87
N ASP A 54 -8.81 -11.41 -14.43
CA ASP A 54 -9.86 -10.45 -14.73
C ASP A 54 -9.55 -9.04 -14.26
N LEU A 55 -8.98 -8.92 -13.03
CA LEU A 55 -8.59 -7.63 -12.47
C LEU A 55 -7.44 -7.00 -13.26
N MET A 56 -6.39 -7.78 -13.53
CA MET A 56 -5.21 -7.31 -14.26
C MET A 56 -5.52 -6.88 -15.70
N ASP A 57 -6.50 -7.51 -16.33
CA ASP A 57 -6.91 -7.17 -17.70
C ASP A 57 -7.81 -5.94 -17.79
N ARG A 58 -8.56 -5.64 -16.74
CA ARG A 58 -9.51 -4.51 -16.73
C ARG A 58 -8.93 -3.24 -16.11
N CYS A 59 -8.10 -3.38 -15.08
CA CYS A 59 -7.46 -2.25 -14.42
C CYS A 59 -6.11 -1.92 -15.07
N ALA A 60 -5.73 -0.67 -15.09
CA ALA A 60 -4.42 -0.22 -15.56
C ALA A 60 -3.41 -0.09 -14.40
N GLY A 61 -3.87 -0.09 -13.17
CA GLY A 61 -3.05 -0.06 -11.97
C GLY A 61 -3.88 -0.31 -10.72
N PHE A 62 -3.22 -0.44 -9.56
CA PHE A 62 -3.88 -0.79 -8.30
C PHE A 62 -3.40 0.05 -7.13
N VAL A 63 -4.30 0.31 -6.18
CA VAL A 63 -3.99 0.84 -4.85
C VAL A 63 -4.35 -0.22 -3.82
N PHE A 64 -3.34 -0.71 -3.09
CA PHE A 64 -3.52 -1.55 -1.91
C PHE A 64 -3.65 -0.63 -0.71
N THR A 65 -4.86 -0.52 -0.18
CA THR A 65 -5.22 0.47 0.83
C THR A 65 -4.79 0.09 2.24
N GLY A 66 -4.73 1.08 3.14
CA GLY A 66 -4.69 0.83 4.58
C GLY A 66 -5.93 0.08 5.09
N ALA A 67 -5.76 -0.65 6.18
CA ALA A 67 -6.82 -1.36 6.89
C ALA A 67 -6.51 -1.50 8.37
N ARG A 68 -7.55 -1.71 9.20
CA ARG A 68 -7.36 -2.05 10.62
C ARG A 68 -6.93 -3.49 10.85
N PRO A 69 -7.56 -4.49 10.18
CA PRO A 69 -7.08 -5.87 10.27
C PRO A 69 -5.65 -6.00 9.74
N ASN A 70 -4.83 -6.77 10.43
CA ASN A 70 -3.45 -7.05 10.07
C ASN A 70 -3.37 -8.17 9.02
N VAL A 71 -2.21 -8.32 8.37
CA VAL A 71 -1.89 -9.49 7.55
C VAL A 71 -1.75 -10.70 8.47
N HIS A 72 -2.38 -11.83 8.11
CA HIS A 72 -2.35 -13.02 8.95
C HIS A 72 -0.93 -13.60 9.05
N PRO A 73 -0.42 -13.89 10.26
CA PRO A 73 0.98 -14.32 10.45
C PRO A 73 1.35 -15.63 9.76
N GLU A 74 0.40 -16.52 9.48
CA GLU A 74 0.66 -17.72 8.67
C GLU A 74 1.21 -17.39 7.28
N GLU A 75 0.86 -16.21 6.71
CA GLU A 75 1.33 -15.76 5.40
C GLU A 75 2.85 -15.48 5.36
N TYR A 76 3.47 -15.30 6.54
CA TYR A 76 4.92 -15.16 6.70
C TYR A 76 5.53 -16.15 7.69
N GLY A 77 4.86 -17.31 7.89
CA GLY A 77 5.41 -18.48 8.60
C GLY A 77 5.41 -18.37 10.12
N GLU A 78 4.61 -17.47 10.70
CA GLU A 78 4.49 -17.31 12.16
C GLU A 78 3.11 -17.76 12.67
N ALA A 79 3.05 -18.12 13.95
CA ALA A 79 1.78 -18.46 14.60
C ALA A 79 1.03 -17.20 15.04
N ALA A 80 -0.30 -17.22 14.93
CA ALA A 80 -1.13 -16.12 15.40
C ALA A 80 -1.11 -16.02 16.94
N THR A 81 -1.02 -14.79 17.44
CA THR A 81 -1.09 -14.45 18.87
C THR A 81 -2.04 -13.26 19.07
N GLU A 82 -2.41 -12.95 20.30
CA GLU A 82 -3.24 -11.77 20.62
C GLU A 82 -2.61 -10.46 20.14
N ALA A 83 -1.28 -10.36 20.14
CA ALA A 83 -0.56 -9.17 19.70
C ALA A 83 -0.80 -8.83 18.22
N HIS A 84 -1.17 -9.82 17.39
CA HIS A 84 -1.45 -9.61 15.97
C HIS A 84 -2.80 -8.93 15.70
N GLY A 85 -3.74 -8.94 16.67
CA GLY A 85 -5.07 -8.34 16.52
C GLY A 85 -5.97 -9.07 15.51
N ASP A 86 -6.86 -8.32 14.86
CA ASP A 86 -7.81 -8.85 13.88
C ASP A 86 -7.17 -9.10 12.50
N PHE A 87 -7.76 -10.01 11.72
CA PHE A 87 -7.29 -10.38 10.39
C PHE A 87 -8.39 -10.25 9.33
N ASP A 88 -7.98 -10.07 8.06
CA ASP A 88 -8.84 -10.15 6.88
C ASP A 88 -8.21 -11.17 5.91
N ARG A 89 -8.54 -12.45 6.13
CA ARG A 89 -7.95 -13.57 5.37
C ARG A 89 -8.41 -13.61 3.92
N GLU A 90 -9.62 -13.16 3.63
CA GLU A 90 -10.13 -13.04 2.28
C GLU A 90 -9.27 -12.02 1.49
N ARG A 91 -8.96 -10.89 2.12
CA ARG A 91 -8.08 -9.89 1.53
C ARG A 91 -6.64 -10.40 1.37
N ASP A 92 -6.08 -11.11 2.33
CA ASP A 92 -4.76 -11.75 2.19
C ASP A 92 -4.75 -12.70 1.00
N GLY A 93 -5.78 -13.54 0.87
CA GLY A 93 -5.94 -14.51 -0.22
C GLY A 93 -6.05 -13.90 -1.61
N LEU A 94 -6.48 -12.64 -1.74
CA LEU A 94 -6.49 -11.91 -3.00
C LEU A 94 -5.24 -11.03 -3.17
N ALA A 95 -4.92 -10.21 -2.18
CA ALA A 95 -3.91 -9.16 -2.30
C ALA A 95 -2.50 -9.72 -2.51
N LEU A 96 -2.09 -10.72 -1.73
CA LEU A 96 -0.73 -11.25 -1.81
C LEU A 96 -0.41 -11.90 -3.17
N PRO A 97 -1.25 -12.80 -3.73
CA PRO A 97 -0.98 -13.34 -5.05
C PRO A 97 -1.17 -12.30 -6.18
N LEU A 98 -2.08 -11.32 -6.02
CA LEU A 98 -2.22 -10.23 -6.98
C LEU A 98 -0.95 -9.37 -7.04
N ILE A 99 -0.36 -8.99 -5.91
CA ILE A 99 0.90 -8.23 -5.86
C ILE A 99 2.00 -8.97 -6.62
N ARG A 100 2.19 -10.28 -6.37
CA ARG A 100 3.17 -11.09 -7.10
C ARG A 100 2.94 -11.06 -8.60
N ALA A 101 1.71 -11.24 -9.04
CA ALA A 101 1.35 -11.21 -10.46
C ALA A 101 1.58 -9.83 -11.11
N LEU A 102 1.29 -8.73 -10.38
CA LEU A 102 1.53 -7.36 -10.85
C LEU A 102 3.02 -7.07 -11.02
N VAL A 103 3.85 -7.52 -10.09
CA VAL A 103 5.32 -7.39 -10.16
C VAL A 103 5.85 -8.09 -11.41
N GLU A 104 5.46 -9.34 -11.65
CA GLU A 104 5.90 -10.11 -12.83
C GLU A 104 5.41 -9.48 -14.14
N ARG A 105 4.20 -8.96 -14.17
CA ARG A 105 3.64 -8.30 -15.36
C ARG A 105 4.21 -6.89 -15.59
N GLY A 106 4.79 -6.27 -14.55
CA GLY A 106 5.23 -4.88 -14.57
C GLY A 106 4.07 -3.88 -14.51
N GLN A 107 2.93 -4.29 -14.02
CA GLN A 107 1.75 -3.45 -13.90
C GLN A 107 1.84 -2.58 -12.64
N PRO A 108 1.59 -1.26 -12.73
CA PRO A 108 1.83 -0.34 -11.64
C PRO A 108 0.88 -0.54 -10.46
N PHE A 109 1.41 -0.42 -9.25
CA PHE A 109 0.63 -0.36 -8.03
C PHE A 109 1.26 0.55 -6.97
N LEU A 110 0.45 1.01 -6.03
CA LEU A 110 0.83 1.78 -4.85
C LEU A 110 0.33 1.04 -3.61
N GLY A 111 1.24 0.71 -2.66
CA GLY A 111 0.90 0.14 -1.36
C GLY A 111 0.85 1.20 -0.28
N ILE A 112 -0.22 1.22 0.55
CA ILE A 112 -0.44 2.19 1.61
C ILE A 112 -0.71 1.47 2.93
N CYS A 113 0.08 1.73 3.97
CA CYS A 113 -0.05 1.20 5.33
C CYS A 113 -0.15 -0.34 5.32
N ARG A 114 -1.34 -0.94 5.47
CA ARG A 114 -1.49 -2.39 5.32
C ARG A 114 -1.03 -2.88 3.94
N GLY A 115 -1.32 -2.12 2.87
CA GLY A 115 -0.84 -2.44 1.53
C GLY A 115 0.69 -2.45 1.40
N PHE A 116 1.39 -1.58 2.10
CA PHE A 116 2.85 -1.62 2.22
C PHE A 116 3.34 -2.92 2.89
N GLN A 117 2.65 -3.36 3.93
CA GLN A 117 2.96 -4.61 4.63
C GLN A 117 2.62 -5.83 3.76
N GLU A 118 1.50 -5.80 3.02
CA GLU A 118 1.12 -6.82 2.04
C GLU A 118 2.19 -6.99 0.96
N VAL A 119 2.77 -5.89 0.47
CA VAL A 119 3.87 -5.93 -0.52
C VAL A 119 5.08 -6.64 0.05
N ASN A 120 5.48 -6.33 1.29
CA ASN A 120 6.60 -7.03 1.95
C ASN A 120 6.34 -8.53 2.09
N VAL A 121 5.17 -8.92 2.59
CA VAL A 121 4.80 -10.34 2.80
C VAL A 121 4.65 -11.06 1.45
N ALA A 122 4.06 -10.44 0.44
CA ALA A 122 3.95 -11.02 -0.90
C ALA A 122 5.32 -11.36 -1.50
N MET A 123 6.37 -10.62 -1.12
CA MET A 123 7.76 -10.86 -1.53
C MET A 123 8.55 -11.73 -0.54
N GLY A 124 7.88 -12.40 0.41
CA GLY A 124 8.47 -13.34 1.36
C GLY A 124 9.06 -12.71 2.62
N GLY A 125 8.78 -11.45 2.90
CA GLY A 125 9.17 -10.79 4.14
C GLY A 125 8.26 -11.10 5.32
N SER A 126 8.65 -10.67 6.52
CA SER A 126 7.92 -10.86 7.77
C SER A 126 7.59 -9.52 8.45
N LEU A 127 6.71 -9.55 9.46
CA LEU A 127 6.19 -8.37 10.14
C LEU A 127 6.32 -8.51 11.66
N TYR A 128 6.62 -7.39 12.33
CA TYR A 128 6.39 -7.26 13.77
C TYR A 128 4.90 -7.04 14.02
N PRO A 129 4.27 -7.75 14.97
CA PRO A 129 2.85 -7.53 15.30
C PRO A 129 2.60 -6.16 15.94
N GLU A 130 3.57 -5.64 16.70
CA GLU A 130 3.47 -4.38 17.42
C GLU A 130 4.84 -3.72 17.56
N ILE A 131 5.06 -2.61 16.83
CA ILE A 131 6.37 -1.94 16.79
C ILE A 131 6.72 -1.28 18.12
N ARG A 132 5.75 -0.62 18.78
CA ARG A 132 5.99 0.10 20.05
C ARG A 132 6.50 -0.77 21.21
N ASP A 133 6.34 -2.10 21.09
CA ASP A 133 6.82 -3.05 22.10
C ASP A 133 8.31 -3.39 21.90
N LEU A 134 8.92 -2.91 20.80
CA LEU A 134 10.33 -3.11 20.50
C LEU A 134 11.19 -2.05 21.18
N PRO A 135 12.36 -2.40 21.73
CA PRO A 135 13.26 -1.44 22.33
C PRO A 135 13.69 -0.33 21.36
N GLY A 136 13.53 0.93 21.77
CA GLY A 136 13.95 2.10 21.00
C GLY A 136 13.02 2.49 19.85
N ARG A 137 11.84 1.87 19.74
CA ARG A 137 10.81 2.25 18.78
C ARG A 137 9.77 3.19 19.40
N ASP A 138 9.29 4.11 18.58
CA ASP A 138 8.22 5.02 18.95
C ASP A 138 6.82 4.36 18.83
N ASN A 139 5.80 5.03 19.37
CA ASN A 139 4.42 4.59 19.18
C ASN A 139 3.85 5.16 17.88
N HIS A 140 3.80 4.31 16.86
CA HIS A 140 3.28 4.64 15.53
C HIS A 140 1.74 4.51 15.41
N ARG A 141 1.05 4.06 16.45
CA ARG A 141 -0.41 3.89 16.39
C ARG A 141 -1.17 5.21 16.30
N MET A 142 -2.33 5.13 15.66
CA MET A 142 -3.33 6.20 15.67
C MET A 142 -3.65 6.60 17.12
N PRO A 143 -3.72 7.90 17.44
CA PRO A 143 -4.25 8.34 18.73
C PRO A 143 -5.65 7.77 18.98
N PRO A 144 -5.95 7.28 20.19
CA PRO A 144 -7.28 6.77 20.50
C PRO A 144 -8.34 7.88 20.47
N ASP A 145 -7.96 9.08 20.88
CA ASP A 145 -8.83 10.24 21.01
C ASP A 145 -8.53 11.32 19.98
N GLY A 146 -9.42 12.30 19.85
CA GLY A 146 -9.28 13.46 18.96
C GLY A 146 -10.12 13.35 17.69
N THR A 147 -10.15 14.44 16.93
CA THR A 147 -10.81 14.53 15.62
C THR A 147 -10.06 13.70 14.57
N ILE A 148 -10.68 13.48 13.44
CA ILE A 148 -10.03 12.75 12.36
C ILE A 148 -8.79 13.52 11.82
N GLU A 149 -8.84 14.85 11.79
CA GLU A 149 -7.74 15.72 11.40
C GLU A 149 -6.55 15.59 12.37
N GLU A 150 -6.81 15.55 13.66
CA GLU A 150 -5.78 15.35 14.68
C GLU A 150 -5.15 13.96 14.58
N LYS A 151 -5.94 12.93 14.25
CA LYS A 151 -5.45 11.56 14.06
C LYS A 151 -4.52 11.44 12.86
N PHE A 152 -4.78 12.18 11.79
CA PHE A 152 -3.96 12.21 10.57
C PHE A 152 -2.93 13.36 10.57
N ALA A 153 -2.74 14.07 11.67
CA ALA A 153 -1.73 15.10 11.77
C ALA A 153 -0.31 14.55 11.53
N LEU A 154 0.57 15.37 10.95
CA LEU A 154 1.98 15.03 10.74
C LEU A 154 2.67 14.82 12.08
N ARG A 155 3.49 13.77 12.20
CA ARG A 155 4.11 13.37 13.48
C ARG A 155 5.60 13.18 13.45
N HIS A 156 6.13 12.55 12.41
CA HIS A 156 7.54 12.27 12.32
C HIS A 156 8.09 12.55 10.91
N GLU A 157 9.40 12.74 10.86
CA GLU A 157 10.13 12.88 9.62
C GLU A 157 10.48 11.49 9.05
N VAL A 158 10.29 11.30 7.74
CA VAL A 158 10.84 10.15 7.03
C VAL A 158 12.03 10.62 6.21
N THR A 159 13.18 9.96 6.36
CA THR A 159 14.40 10.23 5.60
C THR A 159 14.59 9.16 4.53
N PHE A 160 14.65 9.58 3.26
CA PHE A 160 14.87 8.71 2.11
C PHE A 160 16.36 8.51 1.79
N SER A 161 16.66 7.42 1.08
CA SER A 161 17.99 7.15 0.54
C SER A 161 18.38 8.22 -0.48
N GLU A 162 19.65 8.63 -0.47
CA GLU A 162 20.19 9.61 -1.41
C GLU A 162 20.13 9.07 -2.85
N GLY A 163 19.53 9.84 -3.77
CA GLY A 163 19.31 9.41 -5.15
C GLY A 163 18.28 8.29 -5.33
N GLY A 164 17.58 7.91 -4.25
CA GLY A 164 16.53 6.88 -4.27
C GLY A 164 15.28 7.28 -5.05
N PRO A 165 14.40 6.34 -5.38
CA PRO A 165 13.18 6.64 -6.14
C PRO A 165 12.23 7.56 -5.38
N PHE A 166 12.16 7.45 -4.05
CA PHE A 166 11.32 8.35 -3.25
C PHE A 166 11.85 9.78 -3.23
N GLU A 167 13.16 10.00 -3.05
CA GLU A 167 13.73 11.35 -3.12
C GLU A 167 13.44 12.01 -4.49
N ARG A 168 13.56 11.26 -5.58
CA ARG A 168 13.24 11.75 -6.93
C ARG A 168 11.76 12.09 -7.11
N VAL A 169 10.86 11.27 -6.58
CA VAL A 169 9.41 11.48 -6.69
C VAL A 169 8.95 12.62 -5.79
N MET A 170 9.43 12.67 -4.54
CA MET A 170 9.04 13.69 -3.57
C MET A 170 9.73 15.04 -3.79
N GLY A 171 10.86 15.05 -4.52
CA GLY A 171 11.69 16.24 -4.68
C GLY A 171 12.40 16.69 -3.40
N ALA A 172 12.43 15.84 -2.38
CA ALA A 172 13.04 16.10 -1.09
C ALA A 172 13.51 14.80 -0.45
N ARG A 173 14.66 14.85 0.24
CA ARG A 173 15.22 13.70 0.97
C ARG A 173 14.52 13.45 2.31
N LYS A 174 13.84 14.45 2.86
CA LYS A 174 13.16 14.40 4.15
C LYS A 174 11.78 15.00 4.03
N VAL A 175 10.80 14.31 4.54
CA VAL A 175 9.40 14.73 4.53
C VAL A 175 8.74 14.45 5.88
N MET A 176 7.78 15.30 6.27
CA MET A 176 6.95 15.03 7.45
C MET A 176 5.75 14.19 7.05
N THR A 177 5.46 13.12 7.81
CA THR A 177 4.34 12.19 7.54
C THR A 177 3.45 12.02 8.77
N ASN A 178 2.22 11.56 8.53
CA ASN A 178 1.37 11.00 9.59
C ASN A 178 1.82 9.56 9.91
N THR A 179 1.31 8.99 11.01
CA THR A 179 1.57 7.58 11.35
C THR A 179 0.40 7.02 12.14
N LEU A 180 -0.16 5.87 11.67
CA LEU A 180 -1.40 5.29 12.19
C LEU A 180 -1.34 3.75 12.20
N HIS A 181 -0.17 3.15 12.42
CA HIS A 181 0.03 1.70 12.35
C HIS A 181 0.67 1.14 13.63
N GLY A 182 0.39 -0.11 13.96
CA GLY A 182 1.06 -0.86 15.03
C GLY A 182 2.00 -1.92 14.48
N GLN A 183 1.59 -2.57 13.39
CA GLN A 183 2.39 -3.56 12.68
C GLN A 183 3.42 -2.86 11.77
N GLY A 184 4.57 -3.51 11.51
CA GLY A 184 5.58 -3.00 10.60
C GLY A 184 6.56 -4.08 10.13
N ILE A 185 7.39 -3.77 9.16
CA ILE A 185 8.35 -4.71 8.58
C ILE A 185 9.37 -5.15 9.64
N LYS A 186 9.53 -6.48 9.78
CA LYS A 186 10.56 -7.16 10.57
C LYS A 186 11.73 -7.53 9.66
N ASP A 187 11.47 -8.40 8.68
CA ASP A 187 12.43 -8.78 7.67
C ASP A 187 11.92 -8.34 6.31
N ALA A 188 12.74 -7.64 5.55
CA ALA A 188 12.40 -7.27 4.18
C ALA A 188 12.36 -8.52 3.29
N GLY A 189 11.32 -8.62 2.46
CA GLY A 189 11.17 -9.70 1.48
C GLY A 189 12.22 -9.62 0.37
N GLU A 190 12.27 -10.69 -0.44
CA GLU A 190 13.17 -10.74 -1.59
C GLU A 190 12.89 -9.55 -2.53
N ARG A 191 13.94 -8.85 -2.95
CA ARG A 191 13.88 -7.65 -3.80
C ARG A 191 13.23 -6.42 -3.15
N ILE A 192 12.75 -6.50 -1.91
CA ILE A 192 12.27 -5.31 -1.19
C ILE A 192 13.46 -4.45 -0.78
N ILE A 193 13.49 -3.23 -1.26
CA ILE A 193 14.45 -2.21 -0.82
C ILE A 193 13.73 -1.21 0.07
N VAL A 194 14.20 -1.08 1.31
CA VAL A 194 13.73 -0.02 2.20
C VAL A 194 14.43 1.27 1.84
N ASP A 195 13.69 2.21 1.29
CA ASP A 195 14.20 3.50 0.78
C ASP A 195 13.95 4.66 1.75
N GLY A 196 13.13 4.47 2.78
CA GLY A 196 12.84 5.49 3.78
C GLY A 196 12.61 4.93 5.17
N TYR A 197 13.11 5.69 6.17
CA TYR A 197 13.02 5.34 7.58
C TYR A 197 12.54 6.49 8.43
N ALA A 198 11.74 6.19 9.46
CA ALA A 198 11.47 7.08 10.58
C ALA A 198 12.72 7.27 11.45
N PRO A 199 12.77 8.28 12.36
CA PRO A 199 13.93 8.54 13.20
C PRO A 199 14.30 7.38 14.15
N ASP A 200 13.34 6.58 14.56
CA ASP A 200 13.51 5.39 15.39
C ASP A 200 13.98 4.14 14.60
N GLY A 201 14.21 4.30 13.29
CA GLY A 201 14.63 3.24 12.37
C GLY A 201 13.50 2.34 11.88
N THR A 202 12.22 2.72 12.07
CA THR A 202 11.09 2.00 11.48
C THR A 202 11.07 2.20 9.96
N PRO A 203 10.97 1.12 9.15
CA PRO A 203 10.78 1.21 7.70
C PRO A 203 9.46 1.89 7.35
N GLU A 204 9.52 2.94 6.53
CA GLU A 204 8.37 3.76 6.15
C GLU A 204 8.11 3.78 4.64
N ALA A 205 9.12 3.50 3.81
CA ALA A 205 9.01 3.53 2.37
C ALA A 205 9.79 2.39 1.73
N THR A 206 9.18 1.69 0.78
CA THR A 206 9.82 0.58 0.05
C THR A 206 9.50 0.62 -1.43
N TYR A 207 10.37 -0.01 -2.22
CA TYR A 207 10.11 -0.37 -3.61
C TYR A 207 10.66 -1.77 -3.89
N ILE A 208 10.31 -2.35 -5.05
CA ILE A 208 10.79 -3.66 -5.47
C ILE A 208 11.91 -3.46 -6.49
N ASP A 209 13.12 -3.92 -6.15
CA ASP A 209 14.29 -3.85 -7.02
C ASP A 209 14.09 -4.68 -8.29
N GLY A 210 14.50 -4.11 -9.43
CA GLY A 210 14.36 -4.75 -10.74
C GLY A 210 12.92 -4.96 -11.20
N ALA A 211 11.91 -4.44 -10.52
CA ALA A 211 10.54 -4.47 -11.01
C ALA A 211 10.38 -3.57 -12.24
N PRO A 212 9.77 -4.07 -13.35
CA PRO A 212 9.63 -3.26 -14.57
C PRO A 212 8.57 -2.16 -14.46
N GLY A 213 7.71 -2.19 -13.44
CA GLY A 213 6.64 -1.24 -13.19
C GLY A 213 6.84 -0.38 -11.96
N PHE A 214 5.88 0.54 -11.71
CA PHE A 214 5.83 1.35 -10.51
C PHE A 214 5.39 0.50 -9.31
N THR A 215 6.23 0.40 -8.26
CA THR A 215 6.00 -0.45 -7.08
C THR A 215 6.26 0.27 -5.76
N LEU A 216 6.18 1.60 -5.74
CA LEU A 216 6.41 2.37 -4.52
C LEU A 216 5.32 2.05 -3.48
N SER A 217 5.74 1.87 -2.24
CA SER A 217 4.84 1.58 -1.14
C SER A 217 5.26 2.33 0.11
N VAL A 218 4.29 2.81 0.89
CA VAL A 218 4.51 3.67 2.05
C VAL A 218 3.73 3.20 3.27
N GLN A 219 4.31 3.36 4.46
CA GLN A 219 3.67 2.93 5.69
C GLN A 219 2.70 3.98 6.24
N TRP A 220 2.93 5.26 5.95
CA TRP A 220 2.00 6.36 6.30
C TRP A 220 0.78 6.40 5.38
N HIS A 221 -0.11 7.36 5.60
CA HIS A 221 -1.35 7.55 4.83
C HIS A 221 -1.28 8.80 3.94
N PRO A 222 -0.72 8.70 2.72
CA PRO A 222 -0.61 9.83 1.79
C PRO A 222 -1.95 10.19 1.14
N GLU A 223 -2.96 9.32 1.22
CA GLU A 223 -4.29 9.58 0.69
C GLU A 223 -5.07 10.64 1.48
N TRP A 224 -4.64 10.92 2.72
CA TRP A 224 -5.20 11.99 3.52
C TRP A 224 -4.82 13.35 2.94
N ASN A 225 -5.84 14.13 2.50
CA ASN A 225 -5.65 15.43 1.86
C ASN A 225 -4.69 15.43 0.66
N ALA A 226 -4.62 14.34 -0.10
CA ALA A 226 -3.63 14.12 -1.17
C ALA A 226 -3.54 15.26 -2.19
N ALA A 227 -4.65 15.94 -2.50
CA ALA A 227 -4.67 17.04 -3.46
C ALA A 227 -3.98 18.31 -2.94
N GLN A 228 -3.99 18.57 -1.63
CA GLN A 228 -3.46 19.75 -0.97
C GLN A 228 -2.10 19.50 -0.30
N ASP A 229 -1.82 18.26 0.08
CA ASP A 229 -0.58 17.92 0.77
C ASP A 229 0.62 17.89 -0.19
N PRO A 230 1.67 18.72 0.06
CA PRO A 230 2.83 18.80 -0.82
C PRO A 230 3.68 17.53 -0.86
N VAL A 231 3.56 16.65 0.12
CA VAL A 231 4.26 15.35 0.19
C VAL A 231 3.49 14.29 -0.57
N SER A 232 2.20 14.18 -0.34
CA SER A 232 1.35 13.12 -0.92
C SER A 232 1.08 13.34 -2.41
N ARG A 233 0.90 14.59 -2.82
CA ARG A 233 0.56 14.92 -4.21
C ARG A 233 1.56 14.44 -5.25
N PRO A 234 2.90 14.61 -5.09
CA PRO A 234 3.89 14.06 -6.01
C PRO A 234 3.82 12.53 -6.15
N LEU A 235 3.58 11.80 -5.05
CA LEU A 235 3.47 10.34 -5.07
C LEU A 235 2.29 9.87 -5.93
N PHE A 236 1.08 10.41 -5.69
CA PHE A 236 -0.11 10.07 -6.48
C PHE A 236 0.00 10.51 -7.93
N LYS A 237 0.66 11.64 -8.23
CA LYS A 237 0.95 12.07 -9.61
C LYS A 237 1.89 11.11 -10.32
N ALA A 238 2.98 10.68 -9.68
CA ALA A 238 3.91 9.72 -10.24
C ALA A 238 3.24 8.36 -10.50
N PHE A 239 2.43 7.89 -9.56
CA PHE A 239 1.61 6.70 -9.73
C PHE A 239 0.63 6.83 -10.91
N GLY A 240 -0.12 7.94 -10.98
CA GLY A 240 -1.04 8.20 -12.09
C GLY A 240 -0.36 8.28 -13.45
N ALA A 241 0.86 8.85 -13.53
CA ALA A 241 1.66 8.86 -14.75
C ALA A 241 2.06 7.44 -15.19
N ALA A 242 2.50 6.59 -14.24
CA ALA A 242 2.82 5.19 -14.51
C ALA A 242 1.59 4.39 -14.98
N VAL A 243 0.43 4.64 -14.39
CA VAL A 243 -0.85 4.01 -14.80
C VAL A 243 -1.27 4.42 -16.21
N ARG A 244 -1.11 5.69 -16.58
CA ARG A 244 -1.38 6.14 -17.96
C ARG A 244 -0.41 5.51 -18.96
N ASP A 245 0.88 5.50 -18.67
CA ASP A 245 1.88 4.85 -19.53
C ASP A 245 1.56 3.37 -19.71
N TRP A 246 1.17 2.67 -18.66
CA TRP A 246 0.72 1.28 -18.72
C TRP A 246 -0.53 1.12 -19.59
N ALA A 247 -1.54 1.99 -19.44
CA ALA A 247 -2.78 1.92 -20.22
C ALA A 247 -2.51 2.11 -21.72
N ASP A 248 -1.56 2.97 -22.07
CA ASP A 248 -1.21 3.30 -23.45
C ASP A 248 -0.25 2.27 -24.09
N HIS A 249 0.69 1.70 -23.33
CA HIS A 249 1.78 0.90 -23.87
C HIS A 249 1.98 -0.48 -23.21
N GLY A 250 1.57 -0.63 -21.94
CA GLY A 250 1.89 -1.80 -21.11
C GLY A 250 1.16 -3.08 -21.50
N ARG A 251 -0.05 -2.97 -22.01
CA ARG A 251 -0.88 -4.13 -22.43
C ARG A 251 -0.30 -4.91 -23.61
N ALA A 252 0.64 -4.31 -24.36
CA ALA A 252 1.32 -4.93 -25.48
C ALA A 252 2.61 -5.68 -25.08
N ARG A 253 3.04 -5.61 -23.82
CA ARG A 253 4.23 -6.34 -23.37
C ARG A 253 3.88 -7.83 -23.18
N PRO A 254 4.51 -8.76 -23.95
CA PRO A 254 4.27 -10.17 -23.75
C PRO A 254 4.74 -10.57 -22.35
N VAL A 255 3.87 -11.27 -21.61
CA VAL A 255 4.30 -12.00 -20.41
C VAL A 255 5.37 -12.98 -20.87
N LEU A 256 6.63 -12.79 -20.45
CA LEU A 256 7.67 -13.80 -20.59
C LEU A 256 7.21 -15.01 -19.78
N ARG A 257 6.55 -15.96 -20.44
CA ARG A 257 6.31 -17.28 -19.85
C ARG A 257 7.69 -17.92 -19.68
N SER A 258 8.14 -18.01 -18.43
CA SER A 258 9.26 -18.89 -18.10
C SER A 258 8.88 -20.30 -18.54
N ALA A 259 9.69 -20.85 -19.44
CA ALA A 259 9.60 -22.23 -19.90
C ALA A 259 9.97 -23.19 -18.74
#